data_9559a5f2d0c3ed5e040ef3b573cc31c6
#
_entry.id   9559a5f2d0c3ed5e040ef3b573cc31c6
#
_cell.length_a   1.000
_cell.length_b   1.000
_cell.length_c   1.000
_cell.angle_alpha   90.00
_cell.angle_beta   90.00
_cell.angle_gamma   90.00
#
_symmetry.space_group_name_H-M   'P 1'
#
loop_
_entity.id
_entity.type
_entity.pdbx_description
1 polymer ?
#
loop_
_entity_poly.entity_id
_entity_poly.type
_entity_poly.pdbx_seq_one_letter_code
_entity_poly.pdbx_strand_id
1 'polypeptide(L)'
;MSRVILIAADKPLPLSDHQELRTKHSSLPSGETFVIDYEAGFKVDEHAYYRPAVDALAYPMNPFQYELDFEIIEKDLRALRCYLQEQFSPGESLELWSIWVGDEPHPELVRCSKTPKELDLALLEQLSYADQLCITITI
;
A
#
# COMPACT_ATOMS: atom_id res chain seq x y z
N MET A 1 4.28 -4.95 16.57
CA MET A 1 3.15 -4.37 15.83
C MET A 1 3.63 -3.75 14.55
N SER A 2 2.96 -4.04 13.47
CA SER A 2 3.33 -3.53 12.16
C SER A 2 2.10 -3.24 11.31
N ARG A 3 2.22 -2.26 10.43
CA ARG A 3 1.22 -1.98 9.40
C ARG A 3 1.67 -2.64 8.11
N VAL A 4 0.75 -3.33 7.47
CA VAL A 4 0.97 -3.98 6.18
C VAL A 4 -0.01 -3.40 5.17
N ILE A 5 0.48 -2.96 4.04
CA ILE A 5 -0.36 -2.49 2.92
C ILE A 5 -0.30 -3.55 1.83
N LEU A 6 -1.46 -4.02 1.40
CA LEU A 6 -1.57 -5.09 0.43
C LEU A 6 -2.41 -4.66 -0.77
N ILE A 7 -2.06 -5.22 -1.92
CA ILE A 7 -2.96 -5.31 -3.07
C ILE A 7 -3.40 -6.77 -3.18
N ALA A 8 -4.71 -6.99 -3.29
CA ALA A 8 -5.30 -8.31 -3.39
C ALA A 8 -6.20 -8.40 -4.63
N ALA A 9 -6.05 -9.46 -5.39
CA ALA A 9 -6.75 -9.66 -6.64
C ALA A 9 -7.24 -11.09 -6.78
N ASP A 10 -8.13 -11.32 -7.73
CA ASP A 10 -8.63 -12.66 -8.09
C ASP A 10 -7.76 -13.36 -9.14
N LYS A 11 -6.67 -12.73 -9.55
CA LYS A 11 -5.67 -13.27 -10.49
C LYS A 11 -4.26 -12.95 -10.01
N PRO A 12 -3.25 -13.73 -10.44
CA PRO A 12 -1.85 -13.41 -10.12
C PRO A 12 -1.44 -12.08 -10.75
N LEU A 13 -0.60 -11.34 -10.03
CA LEU A 13 -0.05 -10.07 -10.47
C LEU A 13 1.47 -10.17 -10.57
N PRO A 14 2.12 -9.46 -11.51
CA PRO A 14 3.57 -9.42 -11.57
C PRO A 14 4.16 -8.57 -10.45
N LEU A 15 5.32 -8.96 -9.95
CA LEU A 15 6.10 -8.11 -9.06
C LEU A 15 6.62 -6.90 -9.83
N SER A 16 6.79 -5.79 -9.13
CA SER A 16 7.28 -4.55 -9.73
C SER A 16 8.14 -3.81 -8.71
N ASP A 17 9.27 -3.27 -9.15
CA ASP A 17 10.20 -2.56 -8.28
C ASP A 17 10.64 -1.27 -8.94
N HIS A 18 10.15 -0.15 -8.43
CA HIS A 18 10.51 1.20 -8.84
C HIS A 18 11.26 1.93 -7.72
N GLN A 19 11.87 1.19 -6.80
CA GLN A 19 12.66 1.80 -5.74
C GLN A 19 13.90 2.50 -6.29
N GLU A 20 14.20 3.63 -5.72
CA GLU A 20 15.31 4.49 -6.12
C GLU A 20 15.93 5.16 -4.91
N LEU A 21 17.16 5.67 -5.08
CA LEU A 21 17.79 6.46 -4.04
C LEU A 21 17.12 7.83 -3.99
N ARG A 22 16.66 8.21 -2.81
CA ARG A 22 16.03 9.50 -2.52
C ARG A 22 16.78 10.20 -1.41
N THR A 23 16.70 11.52 -1.39
CA THR A 23 17.39 12.35 -0.43
C THR A 23 16.40 13.10 0.45
N LYS A 24 16.64 13.07 1.75
CA LYS A 24 15.83 13.79 2.73
C LYS A 24 16.72 14.76 3.50
N HIS A 25 16.28 16.02 3.58
CA HIS A 25 16.90 17.03 4.42
C HIS A 25 16.26 17.02 5.80
N SER A 26 17.07 17.03 6.83
CA SER A 26 16.60 17.02 8.21
C SER A 26 17.41 17.99 9.06
N SER A 27 16.88 18.37 10.23
CA SER A 27 17.51 19.29 11.15
C SER A 27 17.61 18.70 12.53
N LEU A 28 18.73 18.95 13.21
CA LEU A 28 18.91 18.64 14.62
C LEU A 28 18.27 19.74 15.48
N PRO A 29 17.96 19.47 16.77
CA PRO A 29 17.51 20.51 17.70
C PRO A 29 18.47 21.69 17.84
N SER A 30 19.76 21.48 17.57
CA SER A 30 20.80 22.50 17.57
C SER A 30 20.72 23.47 16.37
N GLY A 31 19.85 23.19 15.38
CA GLY A 31 19.75 23.95 14.15
C GLY A 31 20.65 23.45 13.03
N GLU A 32 21.53 22.50 13.30
CA GLU A 32 22.37 21.89 12.27
C GLU A 32 21.51 21.09 11.31
N THR A 33 21.81 21.14 10.01
CA THR A 33 21.13 20.38 8.97
C THR A 33 21.99 19.22 8.49
N PHE A 34 21.34 18.16 8.09
CA PHE A 34 22.00 16.99 7.51
C PHE A 34 21.14 16.38 6.42
N VAL A 35 21.77 15.57 5.59
CA VAL A 35 21.13 14.92 4.44
C VAL A 35 21.19 13.42 4.66
N ILE A 36 20.04 12.75 4.48
CA ILE A 36 19.93 11.30 4.55
C ILE A 36 19.53 10.80 3.16
N ASP A 37 20.31 9.85 2.64
CA ASP A 37 19.94 9.10 1.45
C ASP A 37 19.26 7.79 1.88
N TYR A 38 18.17 7.45 1.23
CA TYR A 38 17.39 6.26 1.53
C TYR A 38 16.76 5.69 0.26
N GLU A 39 16.48 4.39 0.26
CA GLU A 39 15.75 3.76 -0.83
C GLU A 39 14.25 3.83 -0.57
N ALA A 40 13.51 4.30 -1.56
CA ALA A 40 12.05 4.31 -1.54
C ALA A 40 11.49 4.37 -2.96
N GLY A 41 10.24 4.04 -3.10
CA GLY A 41 9.53 4.07 -4.37
C GLY A 41 8.40 3.07 -4.39
N PHE A 42 7.60 3.15 -5.43
CA PHE A 42 6.52 2.19 -5.65
C PHE A 42 7.10 0.79 -5.85
N LYS A 43 6.56 -0.18 -5.11
CA LYS A 43 6.98 -1.59 -5.21
C LYS A 43 5.80 -2.51 -4.94
N VAL A 44 5.68 -3.55 -5.75
CA VAL A 44 4.78 -4.69 -5.52
C VAL A 44 5.67 -5.90 -5.27
N ASP A 45 5.59 -6.45 -4.05
CA ASP A 45 6.47 -7.52 -3.59
C ASP A 45 5.67 -8.71 -3.05
N GLU A 46 6.34 -9.82 -2.85
CA GLU A 46 5.72 -11.01 -2.28
C GLU A 46 5.22 -10.74 -0.85
N HIS A 47 4.03 -11.23 -0.56
CA HIS A 47 3.47 -11.22 0.77
C HIS A 47 3.87 -12.50 1.50
N ALA A 48 5.02 -12.50 2.15
CA ALA A 48 5.59 -13.69 2.79
C ALA A 48 5.77 -13.52 4.31
N TYR A 49 6.50 -12.51 4.74
CA TYR A 49 6.85 -12.34 6.15
C TYR A 49 5.62 -12.14 7.05
N TYR A 50 4.71 -11.26 6.65
CA TYR A 50 3.50 -10.95 7.43
C TYR A 50 2.30 -11.84 7.11
N ARG A 51 2.44 -12.76 6.15
CA ARG A 51 1.32 -13.61 5.73
C ARG A 51 0.68 -14.39 6.87
N PRO A 52 1.41 -15.06 7.76
CA PRO A 52 0.78 -15.79 8.86
C PRO A 52 -0.03 -14.87 9.79
N ALA A 53 0.48 -13.68 10.09
CA ALA A 53 -0.21 -12.72 10.95
C ALA A 53 -1.48 -12.16 10.30
N VAL A 54 -1.44 -11.89 8.99
CA VAL A 54 -2.61 -11.42 8.23
C VAL A 54 -3.65 -12.54 8.12
N ASP A 55 -3.23 -13.75 7.80
CA ASP A 55 -4.14 -14.89 7.67
C ASP A 55 -4.85 -15.20 8.99
N ALA A 56 -4.18 -15.00 10.13
CA ALA A 56 -4.77 -15.19 11.45
C ALA A 56 -5.95 -14.24 11.74
N LEU A 57 -6.02 -13.09 11.09
CA LEU A 57 -7.13 -12.14 11.21
C LEU A 57 -8.40 -12.63 10.50
N ALA A 58 -8.27 -13.60 9.60
CA ALA A 58 -9.36 -14.24 8.87
C ALA A 58 -10.27 -13.27 8.10
N TYR A 59 -9.72 -12.17 7.58
CA TYR A 59 -10.48 -11.27 6.72
C TYR A 59 -10.77 -11.93 5.37
N PRO A 60 -11.99 -11.78 4.83
CA PRO A 60 -12.30 -12.25 3.49
C PRO A 60 -11.62 -11.38 2.43
N MET A 61 -10.48 -11.83 1.96
CA MET A 61 -9.58 -11.12 1.06
C MET A 61 -9.43 -11.93 -0.24
N ASN A 62 -9.28 -11.23 -1.36
CA ASN A 62 -8.97 -11.89 -2.62
C ASN A 62 -7.71 -12.74 -2.49
N PRO A 63 -7.62 -13.88 -3.21
CA PRO A 63 -6.61 -14.92 -2.92
C PRO A 63 -5.18 -14.56 -3.31
N PHE A 64 -4.96 -13.69 -4.30
CA PHE A 64 -3.63 -13.30 -4.74
C PHE A 64 -3.25 -11.99 -4.09
N GLN A 65 -2.33 -12.05 -3.12
CA GLN A 65 -2.00 -10.96 -2.22
C GLN A 65 -0.52 -10.60 -2.36
N TYR A 66 -0.24 -9.29 -2.46
CA TYR A 66 1.11 -8.75 -2.60
C TYR A 66 1.27 -7.57 -1.67
N GLU A 67 2.48 -7.38 -1.14
CA GLU A 67 2.80 -6.21 -0.34
C GLU A 67 3.06 -5.02 -1.25
N LEU A 68 2.51 -3.88 -0.85
CA LEU A 68 2.58 -2.63 -1.61
C LEU A 68 3.38 -1.61 -0.82
N ASP A 69 4.42 -1.07 -1.45
CA ASP A 69 5.24 0.00 -0.90
C ASP A 69 5.12 1.25 -1.75
N PHE A 70 5.04 2.41 -1.12
CA PHE A 70 5.04 3.71 -1.79
C PHE A 70 5.28 4.82 -0.78
N GLU A 71 5.70 5.97 -1.26
CA GLU A 71 5.61 7.23 -0.53
C GLU A 71 4.40 8.04 -1.03
N ILE A 72 3.92 8.95 -0.19
CA ILE A 72 2.75 9.80 -0.52
C ILE A 72 3.24 10.98 -1.35
N ILE A 73 3.68 10.69 -2.56
CA ILE A 73 4.16 11.66 -3.54
C ILE A 73 3.58 11.33 -4.93
N GLU A 74 3.51 12.34 -5.78
CA GLU A 74 2.93 12.24 -7.11
C GLU A 74 3.60 11.17 -7.98
N LYS A 75 4.91 11.02 -7.87
CA LYS A 75 5.68 10.02 -8.62
C LYS A 75 5.21 8.59 -8.31
N ASP A 76 5.02 8.26 -7.04
CA ASP A 76 4.60 6.93 -6.62
C ASP A 76 3.11 6.69 -6.90
N LEU A 77 2.29 7.72 -6.75
CA LEU A 77 0.88 7.66 -7.16
C LEU A 77 0.75 7.35 -8.65
N ARG A 78 1.54 8.01 -9.47
CA ARG A 78 1.53 7.78 -10.92
C ARG A 78 1.98 6.37 -11.27
N ALA A 79 3.00 5.85 -10.58
CA ALA A 79 3.46 4.48 -10.76
C ALA A 79 2.38 3.47 -10.39
N LEU A 80 1.66 3.69 -9.30
CA LEU A 80 0.52 2.85 -8.91
C LEU A 80 -0.59 2.89 -9.96
N ARG A 81 -0.96 4.07 -10.43
CA ARG A 81 -1.98 4.21 -11.49
C ARG A 81 -1.59 3.46 -12.76
N CYS A 82 -0.36 3.60 -13.20
CA CYS A 82 0.14 2.89 -14.38
C CYS A 82 0.09 1.38 -14.18
N TYR A 83 0.53 0.89 -13.02
CA TYR A 83 0.47 -0.52 -12.68
C TYR A 83 -0.95 -1.07 -12.77
N LEU A 84 -1.92 -0.37 -12.17
CA LEU A 84 -3.31 -0.81 -12.20
C LEU A 84 -3.88 -0.81 -13.62
N GLN A 85 -3.57 0.20 -14.42
CA GLN A 85 -4.02 0.26 -15.82
C GLN A 85 -3.41 -0.84 -16.68
N GLU A 86 -2.18 -1.24 -16.41
CA GLU A 86 -1.51 -2.32 -17.13
C GLU A 86 -2.03 -3.70 -16.74
N GLN A 87 -2.37 -3.91 -15.46
CA GLN A 87 -2.72 -5.22 -14.94
C GLN A 87 -4.22 -5.53 -14.97
N PHE A 88 -5.07 -4.53 -15.03
CA PHE A 88 -6.52 -4.72 -14.96
C PHE A 88 -7.23 -4.12 -16.17
N SER A 89 -8.22 -4.86 -16.67
CA SER A 89 -9.10 -4.42 -17.75
C SER A 89 -10.33 -3.70 -17.18
N PRO A 90 -11.00 -2.84 -17.98
CA PRO A 90 -12.25 -2.21 -17.54
C PRO A 90 -13.26 -3.24 -17.02
N GLY A 91 -13.85 -2.93 -15.87
CA GLY A 91 -14.80 -3.81 -15.18
C GLY A 91 -14.18 -4.77 -14.17
N GLU A 92 -12.88 -4.99 -14.22
CA GLU A 92 -12.19 -5.78 -13.19
C GLU A 92 -12.03 -4.97 -11.91
N SER A 93 -12.02 -5.64 -10.77
CA SER A 93 -11.80 -5.00 -9.48
C SER A 93 -10.66 -5.63 -8.70
N LEU A 94 -10.14 -4.86 -7.77
CA LEU A 94 -9.07 -5.25 -6.87
C LEU A 94 -9.33 -4.65 -5.50
N GLU A 95 -8.59 -5.11 -4.52
CA GLU A 95 -8.66 -4.59 -3.15
C GLU A 95 -7.32 -4.00 -2.74
N LEU A 96 -7.36 -2.83 -2.11
CA LEU A 96 -6.22 -2.26 -1.40
C LEU A 96 -6.50 -2.35 0.10
N TRP A 97 -5.58 -2.93 0.83
CA TRP A 97 -5.72 -3.19 2.26
C TRP A 97 -4.67 -2.44 3.05
N SER A 98 -5.09 -1.84 4.16
CA SER A 98 -4.20 -1.38 5.21
C SER A 98 -4.53 -2.14 6.48
N ILE A 99 -3.60 -2.96 6.95
CA ILE A 99 -3.83 -3.89 8.04
C ILE A 99 -2.77 -3.66 9.12
N TRP A 100 -3.25 -3.48 10.34
CA TRP A 100 -2.43 -3.47 11.53
C TRP A 100 -2.36 -4.88 12.08
N VAL A 101 -1.15 -5.43 12.22
CA VAL A 101 -0.91 -6.77 12.76
C VAL A 101 -0.21 -6.69 14.11
N GLY A 102 -0.64 -7.51 15.06
CA GLY A 102 -0.10 -7.57 16.42
C GLY A 102 -1.07 -8.26 17.37
N ASP A 103 -0.67 -8.39 18.62
CA ASP A 103 -1.44 -9.10 19.66
C ASP A 103 -2.52 -8.22 20.31
N GLU A 104 -2.60 -6.95 19.95
CA GLU A 104 -3.56 -6.02 20.51
C GLU A 104 -4.94 -6.17 19.87
N PRO A 105 -6.02 -5.80 20.57
CA PRO A 105 -7.34 -5.76 19.95
C PRO A 105 -7.34 -4.85 18.72
N HIS A 106 -7.88 -5.34 17.62
CA HIS A 106 -7.98 -4.58 16.38
C HIS A 106 -9.29 -3.80 16.31
N PRO A 107 -9.27 -2.56 15.78
CA PRO A 107 -10.50 -1.86 15.47
C PRO A 107 -11.29 -2.61 14.41
N GLU A 108 -12.56 -2.28 14.29
CA GLU A 108 -13.44 -2.84 13.28
C GLU A 108 -12.93 -2.50 11.87
N LEU A 109 -13.00 -3.47 10.97
CA LEU A 109 -12.60 -3.29 9.58
C LEU A 109 -13.55 -2.32 8.87
N VAL A 110 -13.02 -1.27 8.31
CA VAL A 110 -13.74 -0.31 7.47
C VAL A 110 -13.61 -0.73 6.02
N ARG A 111 -14.75 -0.78 5.32
CA ARG A 111 -14.80 -1.09 3.89
C ARG A 111 -15.34 0.10 3.11
N CYS A 112 -14.71 0.41 1.98
CA CYS A 112 -15.23 1.41 1.05
C CYS A 112 -14.90 1.01 -0.38
N SER A 113 -15.57 1.67 -1.32
CA SER A 113 -15.34 1.47 -2.75
C SER A 113 -14.94 2.80 -3.37
N LYS A 114 -13.97 2.76 -4.29
CA LYS A 114 -13.47 3.92 -5.00
C LYS A 114 -13.34 3.62 -6.49
N THR A 115 -13.36 4.66 -7.28
CA THR A 115 -13.07 4.60 -8.72
C THR A 115 -11.60 4.94 -8.95
N PRO A 116 -11.02 4.61 -10.12
CA PRO A 116 -9.65 5.00 -10.45
C PRO A 116 -9.41 6.52 -10.39
N LYS A 117 -10.44 7.32 -10.64
CA LYS A 117 -10.35 8.79 -10.56
C LYS A 117 -10.17 9.29 -9.13
N GLU A 118 -10.62 8.53 -8.15
CA GLU A 118 -10.49 8.85 -6.73
C GLU A 118 -9.15 8.38 -6.16
N LEU A 119 -8.30 7.74 -6.96
CA LEU A 119 -6.96 7.34 -6.59
C LEU A 119 -6.03 8.56 -6.66
N ASP A 120 -5.91 9.24 -5.55
CA ASP A 120 -5.16 10.49 -5.40
C ASP A 120 -4.23 10.42 -4.16
N LEU A 121 -3.51 11.51 -3.90
CA LEU A 121 -2.61 11.56 -2.74
C LEU A 121 -3.34 11.43 -1.41
N ALA A 122 -4.56 11.96 -1.31
CA ALA A 122 -5.37 11.83 -0.09
C ALA A 122 -5.74 10.37 0.18
N LEU A 123 -6.01 9.59 -0.85
CA LEU A 123 -6.26 8.15 -0.72
C LEU A 123 -5.02 7.40 -0.26
N LEU A 124 -3.85 7.72 -0.81
CA LEU A 124 -2.58 7.12 -0.36
C LEU A 124 -2.30 7.45 1.11
N GLU A 125 -2.59 8.66 1.53
CA GLU A 125 -2.47 9.07 2.92
C GLU A 125 -3.41 8.28 3.81
N GLN A 126 -4.68 8.15 3.43
CA GLN A 126 -5.66 7.34 4.15
C GLN A 126 -5.19 5.89 4.27
N LEU A 127 -4.71 5.29 3.18
CA LEU A 127 -4.22 3.93 3.17
C LEU A 127 -2.99 3.74 4.07
N SER A 128 -2.13 4.75 4.15
CA SER A 128 -0.90 4.70 4.96
C SER A 128 -1.16 4.82 6.46
N TYR A 129 -2.25 5.49 6.88
CA TYR A 129 -2.51 5.81 8.28
C TYR A 129 -3.78 5.18 8.86
N ALA A 130 -4.63 4.57 8.04
CA ALA A 130 -5.79 3.84 8.53
C ALA A 130 -5.37 2.56 9.25
N ASP A 131 -6.15 2.16 10.26
CA ASP A 131 -5.84 0.94 11.00
C ASP A 131 -6.29 -0.31 10.23
N GLN A 132 -7.61 -0.55 10.15
CA GLN A 132 -8.13 -1.70 9.40
C GLN A 132 -9.02 -1.18 8.29
N LEU A 133 -8.51 -1.19 7.06
CA LEU A 133 -9.19 -0.61 5.91
C LEU A 133 -9.08 -1.53 4.69
N CYS A 134 -10.19 -1.73 4.02
CA CYS A 134 -10.23 -2.34 2.69
C CYS A 134 -10.89 -1.39 1.70
N ILE A 135 -10.18 -1.04 0.65
CA ILE A 135 -10.70 -0.22 -0.45
C ILE A 135 -10.84 -1.10 -1.67
N THR A 136 -12.06 -1.26 -2.16
CA THR A 136 -12.31 -1.94 -3.43
C THR A 136 -12.27 -0.91 -4.56
N ILE A 137 -11.43 -1.16 -5.56
CA ILE A 137 -11.32 -0.33 -6.75
C ILE A 137 -11.82 -1.12 -7.94
N THR A 138 -12.76 -0.56 -8.68
CA THR A 138 -13.23 -1.11 -9.97
C THR A 138 -12.69 -0.24 -11.10
N ILE A 139 -11.97 -0.89 -12.01
CA ILE A 139 -11.32 -0.23 -13.14
C ILE A 139 -12.32 0.13 -14.24
#